data_8c289dae6d4dd8ca99e655970a37523a
#
_entry.id   8c289dae6d4dd8ca99e655970a37523a
#
_cell.length_a   1.000
_cell.length_b   1.000
_cell.length_c   1.000
_cell.angle_alpha   90.00
_cell.angle_beta   90.00
_cell.angle_gamma   90.00
#
_symmetry.space_group_name_H-M   'P 1'
#
loop_
_entity.id
_entity.type
_entity.pdbx_description
1 polymer ?
#
loop_
_entity_poly.entity_id
_entity_poly.type
_entity_poly.pdbx_seq_one_letter_code
_entity_poly.pdbx_strand_id
1 'polypeptide(L)'
;MDMQRISANLFGAWFQIGRQFGPDTLDAIAGTVSAGEATHRGELRVAIESRLPFSAVASGVTARDRATMLFAHLRVWDTDDNCGVLLYVLLAEHRIEIVADRGIAKAVSPAEWEAITAHMRDAFAEGRFREAVQIGVAEAGALLARHFPADGRLRENQLPDRPLVL
;
A
#
# COMPACT_ATOMS: atom_id res chain seq x y z
N MET A 1 -15.02 19.00 -13.12
CA MET A 1 -13.57 18.98 -12.84
C MET A 1 -13.38 19.47 -11.42
N ASP A 2 -12.85 18.65 -10.54
CA ASP A 2 -12.73 18.96 -9.11
C ASP A 2 -11.50 19.85 -8.86
N MET A 3 -11.75 21.14 -8.63
CA MET A 3 -10.71 22.16 -8.43
C MET A 3 -9.90 21.92 -7.16
N GLN A 4 -10.52 21.37 -6.11
CA GLN A 4 -9.82 21.01 -4.87
C GLN A 4 -8.79 19.93 -5.13
N ARG A 5 -9.19 18.91 -5.87
CA ARG A 5 -8.35 17.79 -6.25
C ARG A 5 -7.18 18.22 -7.14
N ILE A 6 -7.42 19.14 -8.07
CA ILE A 6 -6.38 19.72 -8.92
C ILE A 6 -5.37 20.48 -8.05
N SER A 7 -5.83 21.36 -7.17
CA SER A 7 -4.94 22.15 -6.30
C SER A 7 -4.12 21.27 -5.36
N ALA A 8 -4.71 20.23 -4.79
CA ALA A 8 -4.02 19.27 -3.93
C ALA A 8 -2.86 18.57 -4.68
N ASN A 9 -3.10 18.14 -5.91
CA ASN A 9 -2.06 17.47 -6.73
C ASN A 9 -1.04 18.44 -7.34
N LEU A 10 -1.35 19.73 -7.53
CA LEU A 10 -0.40 20.72 -8.05
C LEU A 10 0.54 21.24 -6.93
N PHE A 11 0.00 21.51 -5.75
CA PHE A 11 0.71 22.22 -4.69
C PHE A 11 0.94 21.39 -3.42
N GLY A 12 0.27 20.23 -3.31
CA GLY A 12 0.35 19.36 -2.14
C GLY A 12 1.51 18.39 -2.19
N ALA A 13 1.89 17.91 -1.02
CA ALA A 13 2.65 16.68 -0.75
C ALA A 13 4.08 16.53 -1.30
N TRP A 14 4.56 17.32 -2.27
CA TRP A 14 5.92 17.15 -2.80
C TRP A 14 7.00 17.28 -1.70
N PHE A 15 6.84 18.25 -0.81
CA PHE A 15 7.75 18.40 0.34
C PHE A 15 7.56 17.33 1.41
N GLN A 16 6.40 16.69 1.45
CA GLN A 16 6.07 15.70 2.48
C GLN A 16 6.79 14.38 2.26
N ILE A 17 6.98 13.96 1.00
CA ILE A 17 7.55 12.65 0.71
C ILE A 17 8.99 12.53 1.23
N GLY A 18 9.85 13.50 0.92
CA GLY A 18 11.23 13.50 1.39
C GLY A 18 11.36 13.69 2.90
N ARG A 19 10.41 14.39 3.53
CA ARG A 19 10.41 14.64 4.98
C ARG A 19 9.86 13.46 5.78
N GLN A 20 8.82 12.78 5.28
CA GLN A 20 8.11 11.73 5.99
C GLN A 20 8.63 10.33 5.65
N PHE A 21 9.10 10.15 4.40
CA PHE A 21 9.53 8.87 3.86
C PHE A 21 10.99 8.92 3.38
N GLY A 22 11.87 9.39 4.25
CA GLY A 22 13.32 9.31 4.03
C GLY A 22 13.83 7.86 4.06
N PRO A 23 15.12 7.64 3.68
CA PRO A 23 15.69 6.29 3.58
C PRO A 23 15.45 5.42 4.82
N ASP A 24 15.70 5.96 6.02
CA ASP A 24 15.53 5.23 7.29
C ASP A 24 14.07 4.79 7.51
N THR A 25 13.11 5.62 7.11
CA THR A 25 11.68 5.28 7.20
C THR A 25 11.32 4.17 6.22
N LEU A 26 11.81 4.24 4.99
CA LEU A 26 11.59 3.20 3.98
C LEU A 26 12.22 1.87 4.38
N ASP A 27 13.40 1.90 4.97
CA ASP A 27 14.08 0.70 5.48
C ASP A 27 13.35 0.11 6.69
N ALA A 28 12.82 0.95 7.58
CA ALA A 28 11.99 0.48 8.69
C ALA A 28 10.67 -0.18 8.21
N ILE A 29 10.03 0.37 7.18
CA ILE A 29 8.84 -0.24 6.57
C ILE A 29 9.22 -1.57 5.90
N ALA A 30 10.32 -1.61 5.14
CA ALA A 30 10.82 -2.83 4.52
C ALA A 30 11.08 -3.93 5.57
N GLY A 31 11.70 -3.58 6.69
CA GLY A 31 11.91 -4.52 7.79
C GLY A 31 10.60 -5.07 8.38
N THR A 32 9.54 -4.26 8.44
CA THR A 32 8.23 -4.72 8.89
C THR A 32 7.58 -5.67 7.88
N VAL A 33 7.71 -5.38 6.57
CA VAL A 33 7.24 -6.26 5.50
C VAL A 33 7.93 -7.61 5.59
N SER A 34 9.27 -7.61 5.58
CA SER A 34 10.08 -8.83 5.62
C SER A 34 9.82 -9.68 6.86
N ALA A 35 9.66 -9.06 8.02
CA ALA A 35 9.33 -9.77 9.26
C ALA A 35 7.93 -10.41 9.20
N GLY A 36 6.96 -9.75 8.54
CA GLY A 36 5.63 -10.29 8.30
C GLY A 36 5.66 -11.51 7.39
N GLU A 37 6.38 -11.44 6.28
CA GLU A 37 6.49 -12.50 5.27
C GLU A 37 7.10 -13.80 5.82
N ALA A 38 7.85 -13.74 6.89
CA ALA A 38 8.28 -14.95 7.61
C ALA A 38 7.12 -15.73 8.26
N THR A 39 5.96 -15.09 8.45
CA THR A 39 4.79 -15.69 9.14
C THR A 39 3.68 -16.15 8.20
N HIS A 40 3.73 -15.75 6.93
CA HIS A 40 2.68 -16.03 5.94
C HIS A 40 3.26 -16.32 4.55
N ARG A 41 2.39 -16.82 3.67
CA ARG A 41 2.74 -17.13 2.27
C ARG A 41 2.41 -15.99 1.29
N GLY A 42 1.81 -14.93 1.78
CA GLY A 42 1.43 -13.79 0.95
C GLY A 42 2.60 -12.83 0.76
N GLU A 43 2.54 -12.05 -0.30
CA GLU A 43 3.51 -11.02 -0.66
C GLU A 43 2.88 -9.64 -0.49
N LEU A 44 3.56 -8.74 0.23
CA LEU A 44 3.06 -7.40 0.48
C LEU A 44 3.92 -6.35 -0.21
N ARG A 45 3.36 -5.66 -1.18
CA ARG A 45 3.99 -4.53 -1.87
C ARG A 45 3.46 -3.20 -1.35
N VAL A 46 4.34 -2.26 -1.02
CA VAL A 46 3.97 -0.90 -0.61
C VAL A 46 4.36 0.09 -1.70
N ALA A 47 3.43 0.97 -2.08
CA ALA A 47 3.69 2.08 -3.00
C ALA A 47 3.18 3.39 -2.39
N ILE A 48 4.05 4.40 -2.37
CA ILE A 48 3.76 5.73 -1.83
C ILE A 48 3.95 6.73 -2.95
N GLU A 49 2.87 7.37 -3.38
CA GLU A 49 2.88 8.37 -4.44
C GLU A 49 2.60 9.76 -3.85
N SER A 50 3.46 10.72 -4.18
CA SER A 50 3.29 12.08 -3.67
C SER A 50 2.03 12.73 -4.23
N ARG A 51 1.82 12.63 -5.53
CA ARG A 51 0.71 13.24 -6.26
C ARG A 51 0.47 12.55 -7.59
N LEU A 52 -0.74 12.61 -8.10
CA LEU A 52 -1.03 12.15 -9.45
C LEU A 52 -0.53 13.16 -10.48
N PRO A 53 -0.07 12.71 -11.67
CA PRO A 53 0.18 13.58 -12.80
C PRO A 53 -1.08 14.38 -13.17
N PHE A 54 -0.90 15.63 -13.60
CA PHE A 54 -2.03 16.51 -13.98
C PHE A 54 -2.95 15.85 -15.02
N SER A 55 -2.38 15.16 -16.00
CA SER A 55 -3.14 14.44 -17.04
C SER A 55 -4.06 13.37 -16.44
N ALA A 56 -3.60 12.64 -15.42
CA ALA A 56 -4.40 11.64 -14.73
C ALA A 56 -5.56 12.28 -13.95
N VAL A 57 -5.28 13.39 -13.23
CA VAL A 57 -6.32 14.14 -12.51
C VAL A 57 -7.36 14.71 -13.49
N ALA A 58 -6.91 15.28 -14.60
CA ALA A 58 -7.78 15.86 -15.63
C ALA A 58 -8.65 14.79 -16.31
N SER A 59 -8.13 13.57 -16.47
CA SER A 59 -8.86 12.42 -17.02
C SER A 59 -9.77 11.73 -16.00
N GLY A 60 -9.83 12.22 -14.76
CA GLY A 60 -10.68 11.67 -13.72
C GLY A 60 -10.17 10.37 -13.08
N VAL A 61 -8.89 10.01 -13.28
CA VAL A 61 -8.27 8.84 -12.64
C VAL A 61 -8.37 8.95 -11.13
N THR A 62 -8.98 7.99 -10.49
CA THR A 62 -9.10 7.94 -9.02
C THR A 62 -7.87 7.28 -8.36
N ALA A 63 -7.72 7.44 -7.05
CA ALA A 63 -6.68 6.71 -6.30
C ALA A 63 -6.84 5.19 -6.47
N ARG A 64 -8.09 4.68 -6.52
CA ARG A 64 -8.39 3.26 -6.76
C ARG A 64 -7.95 2.80 -8.14
N ASP A 65 -8.24 3.59 -9.18
CA ASP A 65 -7.80 3.28 -10.55
C ASP A 65 -6.27 3.23 -10.61
N ARG A 66 -5.61 4.23 -9.98
CA ARG A 66 -4.15 4.29 -9.91
C ARG A 66 -3.55 3.11 -9.17
N ALA A 67 -4.11 2.73 -8.03
CA ALA A 67 -3.69 1.54 -7.28
C ALA A 67 -3.82 0.26 -8.12
N THR A 68 -4.92 0.10 -8.85
CA THR A 68 -5.16 -1.06 -9.73
C THR A 68 -4.16 -1.09 -10.89
N MET A 69 -3.86 0.06 -11.49
CA MET A 69 -2.81 0.16 -12.51
C MET A 69 -1.43 -0.23 -11.98
N LEU A 70 -1.08 0.26 -10.78
CA LEU A 70 0.19 -0.08 -10.14
C LEU A 70 0.25 -1.55 -9.73
N PHE A 71 -0.83 -2.14 -9.23
CA PHE A 71 -0.93 -3.57 -8.94
C PHE A 71 -0.57 -4.42 -10.16
N ALA A 72 -1.11 -4.05 -11.33
CA ALA A 72 -0.80 -4.74 -12.58
C ALA A 72 0.64 -4.47 -13.06
N HIS A 73 1.09 -3.22 -13.02
CA HIS A 73 2.40 -2.81 -13.51
C HIS A 73 3.55 -3.39 -12.68
N LEU A 74 3.39 -3.42 -11.36
CA LEU A 74 4.36 -3.98 -10.42
C LEU A 74 4.27 -5.51 -10.32
N ARG A 75 3.38 -6.14 -11.09
CA ARG A 75 3.16 -7.59 -11.11
C ARG A 75 2.82 -8.18 -9.74
N VAL A 76 2.11 -7.43 -8.91
CA VAL A 76 1.71 -7.91 -7.57
C VAL A 76 0.80 -9.15 -7.67
N TRP A 77 0.17 -9.36 -8.82
CA TRP A 77 -0.64 -10.54 -9.15
C TRP A 77 0.19 -11.80 -9.49
N ASP A 78 1.49 -11.63 -9.77
CA ASP A 78 2.37 -12.71 -10.28
C ASP A 78 3.08 -13.39 -9.10
N THR A 79 2.29 -13.95 -8.19
CA THR A 79 2.76 -14.69 -7.02
C THR A 79 2.25 -16.13 -7.04
N ASP A 80 3.02 -17.08 -6.49
CA ASP A 80 2.76 -18.52 -6.58
C ASP A 80 1.36 -18.92 -6.11
N ASP A 81 0.87 -18.31 -5.02
CA ASP A 81 -0.43 -18.65 -4.42
C ASP A 81 -1.54 -17.64 -4.79
N ASN A 82 -1.31 -16.71 -5.71
CA ASN A 82 -2.18 -15.55 -5.99
C ASN A 82 -2.49 -14.75 -4.69
N CYS A 83 -1.47 -14.57 -3.88
CA CYS A 83 -1.52 -13.98 -2.55
C CYS A 83 -0.81 -12.62 -2.47
N GLY A 84 -0.70 -11.89 -3.58
CA GLY A 84 -0.15 -10.54 -3.61
C GLY A 84 -1.13 -9.50 -3.08
N VAL A 85 -0.61 -8.55 -2.30
CA VAL A 85 -1.35 -7.38 -1.80
C VAL A 85 -0.56 -6.11 -2.08
N LEU A 86 -1.20 -5.12 -2.66
CA LEU A 86 -0.66 -3.77 -2.79
C LEU A 86 -1.31 -2.86 -1.75
N LEU A 87 -0.49 -2.27 -0.89
CA LEU A 87 -0.84 -1.12 -0.06
C LEU A 87 -0.38 0.15 -0.78
N TYR A 88 -1.33 0.93 -1.26
CA TYR A 88 -1.08 2.17 -2.00
C TYR A 88 -1.51 3.39 -1.21
N VAL A 89 -0.62 4.38 -1.14
CA VAL A 89 -0.85 5.66 -0.46
C VAL A 89 -0.64 6.80 -1.44
N LEU A 90 -1.66 7.65 -1.60
CA LEU A 90 -1.60 8.89 -2.36
C LEU A 90 -1.64 10.09 -1.40
N LEU A 91 -0.47 10.71 -1.18
CA LEU A 91 -0.32 11.74 -0.14
C LEU A 91 -1.14 13.00 -0.45
N ALA A 92 -1.11 13.50 -1.68
CA ALA A 92 -1.82 14.73 -2.05
C ALA A 92 -3.33 14.66 -1.84
N GLU A 93 -3.93 13.49 -1.95
CA GLU A 93 -5.37 13.28 -1.80
C GLU A 93 -5.74 12.65 -0.46
N HIS A 94 -4.75 12.36 0.41
CA HIS A 94 -4.92 11.61 1.66
C HIS A 94 -5.71 10.31 1.44
N ARG A 95 -5.38 9.59 0.36
CA ARG A 95 -6.04 8.35 -0.02
C ARG A 95 -5.16 7.16 0.25
N ILE A 96 -5.79 6.10 0.74
CA ILE A 96 -5.18 4.80 0.99
C ILE A 96 -6.05 3.77 0.29
N GLU A 97 -5.43 2.93 -0.52
CA GLU A 97 -6.09 1.85 -1.24
C GLU A 97 -5.35 0.54 -0.99
N ILE A 98 -6.10 -0.52 -0.75
CA ILE A 98 -5.56 -1.87 -0.70
C ILE A 98 -6.13 -2.64 -1.91
N VAL A 99 -5.23 -3.23 -2.69
CA VAL A 99 -5.60 -4.09 -3.82
C VAL A 99 -5.04 -5.48 -3.54
N ALA A 100 -5.92 -6.43 -3.36
CA ALA A 100 -5.58 -7.82 -3.09
C ALA A 100 -5.81 -8.69 -4.32
N ASP A 101 -4.93 -9.65 -4.54
CA ASP A 101 -5.10 -10.63 -5.61
C ASP A 101 -6.26 -11.59 -5.30
N ARG A 102 -6.72 -12.27 -6.33
CA ARG A 102 -7.92 -13.14 -6.31
C ARG A 102 -7.87 -14.27 -5.28
N GLY A 103 -6.69 -14.79 -4.97
CA GLY A 103 -6.52 -15.80 -3.92
C GLY A 103 -6.93 -15.26 -2.55
N ILE A 104 -6.43 -14.07 -2.22
CA ILE A 104 -6.73 -13.36 -0.98
C ILE A 104 -8.16 -12.82 -0.97
N ALA A 105 -8.62 -12.23 -2.06
CA ALA A 105 -9.95 -11.65 -2.17
C ALA A 105 -11.09 -12.65 -1.92
N LYS A 106 -10.84 -13.95 -2.06
CA LYS A 106 -11.80 -15.01 -1.73
C LYS A 106 -11.83 -15.37 -0.24
N ALA A 107 -10.72 -15.16 0.47
CA ALA A 107 -10.55 -15.57 1.86
C ALA A 107 -10.81 -14.43 2.84
N VAL A 108 -10.53 -13.19 2.43
CA VAL A 108 -10.60 -11.99 3.27
C VAL A 108 -11.77 -11.13 2.84
N SER A 109 -12.63 -10.79 3.78
CA SER A 109 -13.80 -9.96 3.49
C SER A 109 -13.42 -8.49 3.23
N PRO A 110 -14.21 -7.75 2.45
CA PRO A 110 -14.00 -6.31 2.26
C PRO A 110 -13.97 -5.52 3.57
N ALA A 111 -14.73 -5.94 4.58
CA ALA A 111 -14.79 -5.27 5.89
C ALA A 111 -13.47 -5.37 6.67
N GLU A 112 -12.71 -6.47 6.51
CA GLU A 112 -11.39 -6.62 7.13
C GLU A 112 -10.38 -5.63 6.52
N TRP A 113 -10.39 -5.44 5.20
CA TRP A 113 -9.57 -4.44 4.54
C TRP A 113 -9.98 -3.00 4.90
N GLU A 114 -11.28 -2.75 5.01
CA GLU A 114 -11.82 -1.44 5.42
C GLU A 114 -11.37 -1.06 6.84
N ALA A 115 -11.33 -2.01 7.77
CA ALA A 115 -10.83 -1.78 9.13
C ALA A 115 -9.36 -1.31 9.11
N ILE A 116 -8.49 -1.97 8.33
CA ILE A 116 -7.08 -1.57 8.18
C ILE A 116 -6.98 -0.16 7.62
N THR A 117 -7.70 0.14 6.53
CA THR A 117 -7.66 1.48 5.93
C THR A 117 -8.24 2.55 6.85
N ALA A 118 -9.20 2.22 7.73
CA ALA A 118 -9.74 3.13 8.73
C ALA A 118 -8.66 3.51 9.76
N HIS A 119 -7.96 2.55 10.35
CA HIS A 119 -6.87 2.81 11.30
C HIS A 119 -5.75 3.63 10.66
N MET A 120 -5.41 3.35 9.41
CA MET A 120 -4.44 4.15 8.67
C MET A 120 -4.93 5.58 8.48
N ARG A 121 -6.19 5.81 8.10
CA ARG A 121 -6.77 7.14 7.90
C ARG A 121 -6.76 7.97 9.19
N ASP A 122 -7.03 7.35 10.33
CA ASP A 122 -6.99 8.02 11.63
C ASP A 122 -5.58 8.55 11.92
N ALA A 123 -4.55 7.73 11.76
CA ALA A 123 -3.16 8.15 11.92
C ALA A 123 -2.76 9.23 10.88
N PHE A 124 -3.24 9.13 9.63
CA PHE A 124 -3.03 10.15 8.60
C PHE A 124 -3.66 11.49 8.99
N ALA A 125 -4.88 11.48 9.52
CA ALA A 125 -5.58 12.70 9.96
C ALA A 125 -4.81 13.45 11.06
N GLU A 126 -4.05 12.72 11.88
CA GLU A 126 -3.19 13.27 12.91
C GLU A 126 -1.78 13.64 12.40
N GLY A 127 -1.53 13.52 11.10
CA GLY A 127 -0.22 13.80 10.49
C GLY A 127 0.85 12.74 10.74
N ARG A 128 0.50 11.59 11.30
CA ARG A 128 1.40 10.46 11.62
C ARG A 128 1.57 9.53 10.41
N PHE A 129 2.03 10.08 9.27
CA PHE A 129 2.07 9.39 7.98
C PHE A 129 2.91 8.10 8.00
N ARG A 130 4.11 8.15 8.61
CA ARG A 130 4.97 6.99 8.74
C ARG A 130 4.30 5.87 9.54
N GLU A 131 3.74 6.22 10.68
CA GLU A 131 3.05 5.28 11.57
C GLU A 131 1.83 4.67 10.89
N ALA A 132 1.06 5.46 10.14
CA ALA A 132 -0.07 4.96 9.38
C ALA A 132 0.33 3.85 8.39
N VAL A 133 1.44 4.03 7.65
CA VAL A 133 1.94 2.99 6.74
C VAL A 133 2.40 1.76 7.50
N GLN A 134 3.10 1.94 8.64
CA GLN A 134 3.52 0.82 9.49
C GLN A 134 2.34 0.03 10.07
N ILE A 135 1.28 0.72 10.52
CA ILE A 135 0.01 0.10 10.94
C ILE A 135 -0.56 -0.75 9.79
N GLY A 136 -0.70 -0.16 8.61
CA GLY A 136 -1.23 -0.87 7.44
C GLY A 136 -0.44 -2.12 7.08
N VAL A 137 0.88 -2.05 7.09
CA VAL A 137 1.78 -3.18 6.82
C VAL A 137 1.63 -4.27 7.89
N ALA A 138 1.66 -3.88 9.17
CA ALA A 138 1.55 -4.83 10.28
C ALA A 138 0.19 -5.55 10.30
N GLU A 139 -0.90 -4.81 10.14
CA GLU A 139 -2.26 -5.37 10.15
C GLU A 139 -2.54 -6.22 8.90
N ALA A 140 -2.08 -5.78 7.71
CA ALA A 140 -2.16 -6.60 6.50
C ALA A 140 -1.36 -7.89 6.64
N GLY A 141 -0.14 -7.84 7.19
CA GLY A 141 0.67 -9.02 7.49
C GLY A 141 -0.03 -9.97 8.47
N ALA A 142 -0.61 -9.45 9.55
CA ALA A 142 -1.37 -10.26 10.51
C ALA A 142 -2.61 -10.92 9.86
N LEU A 143 -3.27 -10.22 8.95
CA LEU A 143 -4.39 -10.74 8.19
C LEU A 143 -3.94 -11.87 7.24
N LEU A 144 -2.83 -11.68 6.55
CA LEU A 144 -2.22 -12.70 5.71
C LEU A 144 -1.79 -13.92 6.53
N ALA A 145 -1.16 -13.73 7.68
CA ALA A 145 -0.77 -14.85 8.57
C ALA A 145 -1.97 -15.68 9.05
N ARG A 146 -3.13 -15.04 9.25
CA ARG A 146 -4.36 -15.72 9.65
C ARG A 146 -4.95 -16.59 8.53
N HIS A 147 -5.00 -16.09 7.31
CA HIS A 147 -5.66 -16.76 6.19
C HIS A 147 -4.69 -17.58 5.33
N PHE A 148 -3.42 -17.21 5.30
CA PHE A 148 -2.35 -17.82 4.51
C PHE A 148 -1.09 -18.04 5.36
N PRO A 149 -1.17 -18.82 6.46
CA PRO A 149 -0.03 -19.04 7.33
C PRO A 149 1.15 -19.67 6.60
N ALA A 150 2.36 -19.43 7.06
CA ALA A 150 3.54 -20.10 6.56
C ALA A 150 3.41 -21.62 6.69
N ASP A 151 3.82 -22.34 5.67
CA ASP A 151 3.72 -23.80 5.58
C ASP A 151 5.07 -24.52 5.82
N GLY A 152 6.08 -23.77 6.27
CA GLY A 152 7.44 -24.26 6.52
C GLY A 152 8.29 -24.49 5.25
N ARG A 153 7.76 -24.18 4.07
CA ARG A 153 8.54 -24.24 2.84
C ARG A 153 9.40 -22.98 2.71
N LEU A 154 10.65 -23.15 2.27
CA LEU A 154 11.47 -22.02 1.86
C LEU A 154 10.91 -21.45 0.56
N ARG A 155 10.53 -20.18 0.58
CA ARG A 155 10.04 -19.43 -0.58
C ARG A 155 11.02 -18.30 -0.89
N GLU A 156 11.22 -18.05 -2.16
CA GLU A 156 11.92 -16.84 -2.58
C GLU A 156 10.98 -15.66 -2.41
N ASN A 157 11.51 -14.54 -1.94
CA ASN A 157 10.78 -13.29 -1.93
C ASN A 157 10.49 -12.86 -3.38
N GLN A 158 9.23 -12.79 -3.74
CA GLN A 158 8.78 -12.56 -5.12
C GLN A 158 8.57 -11.07 -5.41
N LEU A 159 8.35 -10.26 -4.36
CA LEU A 159 8.17 -8.81 -4.47
C LEU A 159 9.16 -8.06 -3.57
N PRO A 160 9.65 -6.89 -4.00
CA PRO A 160 10.54 -6.10 -3.15
C PRO A 160 9.84 -5.57 -1.89
N ASP A 161 10.44 -5.78 -0.72
CA ASP A 161 9.92 -5.33 0.59
C ASP A 161 9.98 -3.81 0.73
N ARG A 162 11.01 -3.19 0.13
CA ARG A 162 11.21 -1.74 0.22
C ARG A 162 10.10 -1.00 -0.53
N PRO A 163 9.43 -0.01 0.13
CA PRO A 163 8.38 0.75 -0.53
C PRO A 163 8.85 1.43 -1.82
N LEU A 164 8.00 1.37 -2.86
CA LEU A 164 8.16 2.17 -4.07
C LEU A 164 7.69 3.59 -3.78
N VAL A 165 8.52 4.58 -4.08
CA VAL A 165 8.21 6.00 -3.98
C VAL A 165 8.07 6.59 -5.38
N LEU A 166 6.95 7.31 -5.66
CA LEU A 166 6.55 7.87 -6.95
C LEU A 166 6.26 9.37 -6.87
#